data_35a562aadbff0917acd9da158be708f8
#
_entry.id   35a562aadbff0917acd9da158be708f8
#
_cell.length_a   1.000
_cell.length_b   1.000
_cell.length_c   1.000
_cell.angle_alpha   90.00
_cell.angle_beta   90.00
_cell.angle_gamma   90.00
#
_symmetry.space_group_name_H-M   'P 1'
#
loop_
_entity.id
_entity.type
_entity.pdbx_description
1 polymer ?
#
loop_
_entity_poly.entity_id
_entity_poly.type
_entity_poly.pdbx_seq_one_letter_code
_entity_poly.pdbx_strand_id
1 'polypeptide(L)'
;MTVLATAGHVDHGKSTLVSFLTGQETDRLVEEKRRGLTINLGYTFYEFNNQITSIVDVPGHRDFFKNTVAGFSNADAILFVIDSTQGWSEQSEQHFKALVGLSKLNIIFIFTKLDLVESDINQESLIEKMSSIKNLNYTILEFDKNSTIKEDLICSIQSFLTTCTNSDSSFWVDRSFIIDGIGRIITGTAGTNFKTDKLILASNGEKLEVRSIESVNEDYIQVPSSQRIAFSLKKTSGVVPKRGDLISNEVLVTSDHLLIEIASKQAHRIKKHTTKLFVGTTNKLVEKLHLLEIGEKVFAVVKLNESLALPEYEKIVLHDVDSNDFYACIFVIPIVNKYLMKHLI
;
A
#
# COMPACT_ATOMS: atom_id res chain seq x y z
N MET A 1 -0.55 2.33 -17.53
CA MET A 1 -1.44 2.80 -16.44
C MET A 1 -0.69 2.73 -15.14
N THR A 2 -0.97 3.61 -14.20
CA THR A 2 -0.20 3.78 -12.96
C THR A 2 -1.13 4.00 -11.80
N VAL A 3 -0.77 3.50 -10.63
CA VAL A 3 -1.49 3.72 -9.36
C VAL A 3 -0.65 4.62 -8.46
N LEU A 4 -1.21 5.75 -8.09
CA LEU A 4 -0.67 6.67 -7.09
C LEU A 4 -1.35 6.44 -5.74
N ALA A 5 -0.62 6.58 -4.64
CA ALA A 5 -1.23 6.72 -3.32
C ALA A 5 -0.79 8.03 -2.68
N THR A 6 -1.67 8.67 -1.92
CA THR A 6 -1.30 9.84 -1.12
C THR A 6 -0.57 9.40 0.15
N ALA A 7 0.29 10.24 0.69
CA ALA A 7 0.92 10.06 2.01
C ALA A 7 1.08 11.43 2.69
N GLY A 8 1.33 11.43 3.99
CA GLY A 8 1.51 12.65 4.78
C GLY A 8 0.52 12.77 5.94
N HIS A 9 0.73 13.77 6.78
CA HIS A 9 -0.06 14.03 7.99
C HIS A 9 -1.53 14.35 7.68
N VAL A 10 -2.42 14.21 8.66
CA VAL A 10 -3.79 14.73 8.58
C VAL A 10 -3.73 16.25 8.36
N ASP A 11 -4.69 16.81 7.62
CA ASP A 11 -4.81 18.25 7.30
C ASP A 11 -3.66 18.86 6.47
N HIS A 12 -2.71 18.05 5.97
CA HIS A 12 -1.68 18.52 5.03
C HIS A 12 -2.21 18.74 3.60
N GLY A 13 -3.50 18.50 3.32
CA GLY A 13 -4.12 18.80 2.03
C GLY A 13 -4.14 17.64 1.03
N LYS A 14 -3.99 16.37 1.48
CA LYS A 14 -4.04 15.19 0.61
C LYS A 14 -5.31 15.11 -0.23
N SER A 15 -6.50 15.08 0.42
CA SER A 15 -7.78 14.99 -0.27
C SER A 15 -8.08 16.24 -1.11
N THR A 16 -7.56 17.41 -0.71
CA THR A 16 -7.64 18.64 -1.50
C THR A 16 -6.85 18.53 -2.80
N LEU A 17 -5.62 18.01 -2.73
CA LEU A 17 -4.79 17.74 -3.91
C LEU A 17 -5.48 16.72 -4.84
N VAL A 18 -5.99 15.62 -4.28
CA VAL A 18 -6.70 14.60 -5.05
C VAL A 18 -7.94 15.19 -5.73
N SER A 19 -8.74 15.95 -5.01
CA SER A 19 -9.91 16.63 -5.58
C SER A 19 -9.53 17.63 -6.69
N PHE A 20 -8.42 18.35 -6.53
CA PHE A 20 -7.89 19.24 -7.57
C PHE A 20 -7.49 18.48 -8.84
N LEU A 21 -6.75 17.36 -8.70
CA LEU A 21 -6.26 16.56 -9.83
C LEU A 21 -7.40 15.84 -10.57
N THR A 22 -8.41 15.36 -9.85
CA THR A 22 -9.44 14.48 -10.41
C THR A 22 -10.79 15.16 -10.64
N GLY A 23 -11.04 16.27 -9.97
CA GLY A 23 -12.36 16.90 -9.94
C GLY A 23 -13.39 16.16 -9.07
N GLN A 24 -12.97 15.15 -8.30
CA GLN A 24 -13.85 14.30 -7.49
C GLN A 24 -13.45 14.34 -6.01
N GLU A 25 -14.44 14.38 -5.13
CA GLU A 25 -14.23 14.22 -3.69
C GLU A 25 -14.07 12.75 -3.34
N THR A 26 -13.03 12.42 -2.57
CA THR A 26 -12.75 11.06 -2.06
C THR A 26 -13.43 10.75 -0.74
N ASP A 27 -13.69 11.77 0.08
CA ASP A 27 -14.37 11.63 1.38
C ASP A 27 -15.88 11.45 1.17
N ARG A 28 -16.32 10.20 1.14
CA ARG A 28 -17.72 9.82 0.81
C ARG A 28 -18.57 9.51 2.04
N LEU A 29 -17.95 9.16 3.17
CA LEU A 29 -18.69 8.83 4.39
C LEU A 29 -19.17 10.11 5.09
N VAL A 30 -20.38 10.03 5.64
CA VAL A 30 -20.92 11.13 6.47
C VAL A 30 -19.99 11.41 7.66
N GLU A 31 -19.38 10.39 8.23
CA GLU A 31 -18.43 10.50 9.34
C GLU A 31 -17.13 11.20 8.91
N GLU A 32 -16.60 10.92 7.72
CA GLU A 32 -15.42 11.61 7.15
C GLU A 32 -15.70 13.11 6.98
N LYS A 33 -16.85 13.44 6.38
CA LYS A 33 -17.28 14.84 6.21
C LYS A 33 -17.51 15.55 7.54
N ARG A 34 -18.07 14.86 8.53
CA ARG A 34 -18.30 15.42 9.87
C ARG A 34 -17.01 15.67 10.64
N ARG A 35 -16.04 14.80 10.52
CA ARG A 35 -14.75 14.90 11.22
C ARG A 35 -13.70 15.67 10.46
N GLY A 36 -13.92 15.93 9.16
CA GLY A 36 -12.95 16.58 8.28
C GLY A 36 -11.69 15.74 8.03
N LEU A 37 -11.79 14.41 8.16
CA LEU A 37 -10.64 13.51 7.95
C LEU A 37 -11.04 12.22 7.23
N THR A 38 -10.15 11.72 6.39
CA THR A 38 -10.31 10.44 5.68
C THR A 38 -10.15 9.26 6.65
N ILE A 39 -11.08 8.34 6.63
CA ILE A 39 -11.10 7.14 7.49
C ILE A 39 -10.77 5.89 6.65
N ASN A 40 -11.43 5.75 5.51
CA ASN A 40 -11.25 4.65 4.58
C ASN A 40 -10.40 5.06 3.38
N LEU A 41 -9.98 4.05 2.59
CA LEU A 41 -9.32 4.32 1.31
C LEU A 41 -10.33 4.97 0.34
N GLY A 42 -10.01 6.18 -0.12
CA GLY A 42 -10.68 6.85 -1.22
C GLY A 42 -10.07 6.40 -2.55
N TYR A 43 -10.91 6.14 -3.55
CA TYR A 43 -10.45 5.72 -4.86
C TYR A 43 -11.02 6.63 -5.92
N THR A 44 -10.16 7.16 -6.76
CA THR A 44 -10.51 8.02 -7.89
C THR A 44 -9.47 7.87 -8.99
N PHE A 45 -9.64 8.59 -10.08
CA PHE A 45 -8.69 8.58 -11.19
C PHE A 45 -8.76 9.91 -11.95
N TYR A 46 -7.73 10.17 -12.74
CA TYR A 46 -7.76 11.17 -13.81
C TYR A 46 -7.24 10.57 -15.10
N GLU A 47 -7.66 11.15 -16.20
CA GLU A 47 -7.19 10.82 -17.54
C GLU A 47 -6.35 11.96 -18.10
N PHE A 48 -5.21 11.64 -18.65
CA PHE A 48 -4.33 12.58 -19.31
C PHE A 48 -3.63 11.92 -20.50
N ASN A 49 -3.76 12.50 -21.70
CA ASN A 49 -3.21 11.96 -22.94
C ASN A 49 -3.59 10.48 -23.19
N ASN A 50 -4.85 10.13 -23.00
CA ASN A 50 -5.39 8.77 -23.11
C ASN A 50 -4.74 7.76 -22.14
N GLN A 51 -4.13 8.24 -21.08
CA GLN A 51 -3.60 7.41 -20.00
C GLN A 51 -4.38 7.65 -18.71
N ILE A 52 -4.89 6.57 -18.15
CA ILE A 52 -5.59 6.60 -16.87
C ILE A 52 -4.57 6.43 -15.75
N THR A 53 -4.62 7.33 -14.78
CA THR A 53 -3.87 7.25 -13.53
C THR A 53 -4.86 7.14 -12.38
N SER A 54 -4.84 6.00 -11.69
CA SER A 54 -5.65 5.77 -10.49
C SER A 54 -4.99 6.41 -9.28
N ILE A 55 -5.80 7.01 -8.40
CA ILE A 55 -5.33 7.58 -7.13
C ILE A 55 -6.03 6.89 -5.96
N VAL A 56 -5.23 6.46 -4.99
CA VAL A 56 -5.69 5.96 -3.70
C VAL A 56 -5.42 7.03 -2.65
N ASP A 57 -6.48 7.68 -2.18
CA ASP A 57 -6.39 8.63 -1.08
C ASP A 57 -6.41 7.89 0.25
N VAL A 58 -5.31 8.02 1.02
CA VAL A 58 -5.16 7.28 2.27
C VAL A 58 -5.41 8.17 3.49
N PRO A 59 -5.91 7.57 4.60
CA PRO A 59 -6.02 8.26 5.87
C PRO A 59 -4.66 8.79 6.36
N GLY A 60 -4.64 10.03 6.88
CA GLY A 60 -3.45 10.60 7.51
C GLY A 60 -3.32 10.23 8.99
N HIS A 61 -4.41 9.90 9.66
CA HIS A 61 -4.44 9.70 11.11
C HIS A 61 -3.93 8.30 11.52
N ARG A 62 -3.12 8.24 12.58
CA ARG A 62 -2.49 7.00 13.09
C ARG A 62 -3.47 5.86 13.39
N ASP A 63 -4.70 6.17 13.84
CA ASP A 63 -5.72 5.15 14.14
C ASP A 63 -6.13 4.34 12.91
N PHE A 64 -5.96 4.92 11.72
CA PHE A 64 -6.29 4.28 10.44
C PHE A 64 -5.08 3.73 9.70
N PHE A 65 -3.94 3.60 10.36
CA PHE A 65 -2.66 3.20 9.78
C PHE A 65 -2.74 1.87 8.99
N LYS A 66 -3.60 0.92 9.40
CA LYS A 66 -3.88 -0.30 8.63
C LYS A 66 -4.38 0.03 7.21
N ASN A 67 -5.27 1.02 7.08
CA ASN A 67 -5.79 1.44 5.78
C ASN A 67 -4.69 2.16 4.98
N THR A 68 -3.90 2.98 5.64
CA THR A 68 -2.76 3.68 5.03
C THR A 68 -1.77 2.69 4.40
N VAL A 69 -1.32 1.68 5.13
CA VAL A 69 -0.40 0.65 4.62
C VAL A 69 -1.03 -0.12 3.45
N ALA A 70 -2.32 -0.47 3.56
CA ALA A 70 -3.03 -1.14 2.47
C ALA A 70 -3.11 -0.28 1.18
N GLY A 71 -3.23 1.05 1.32
CA GLY A 71 -3.17 1.98 0.20
C GLY A 71 -1.77 2.05 -0.43
N PHE A 72 -0.72 2.00 0.38
CA PHE A 72 0.66 2.02 -0.12
C PHE A 72 1.07 0.74 -0.85
N SER A 73 0.58 -0.41 -0.39
CA SER A 73 1.07 -1.72 -0.84
C SER A 73 1.02 -1.91 -2.36
N ASN A 74 -0.03 -1.40 -3.01
CA ASN A 74 -0.23 -1.57 -4.44
C ASN A 74 0.04 -0.30 -5.27
N ALA A 75 0.62 0.75 -4.66
CA ALA A 75 0.96 1.96 -5.38
C ALA A 75 2.27 1.81 -6.16
N ASP A 76 2.32 2.39 -7.35
CA ASP A 76 3.52 2.48 -8.20
C ASP A 76 4.40 3.67 -7.78
N ALA A 77 3.74 4.77 -7.38
CA ALA A 77 4.40 5.95 -6.83
C ALA A 77 3.50 6.62 -5.75
N ILE A 78 4.12 7.49 -4.97
CA ILE A 78 3.51 8.13 -3.81
C ILE A 78 3.48 9.65 -3.99
N LEU A 79 2.32 10.25 -3.77
CA LEU A 79 2.16 11.69 -3.60
C LEU A 79 2.30 12.01 -2.10
N PHE A 80 3.51 12.38 -1.68
CA PHE A 80 3.79 12.68 -0.27
C PHE A 80 3.54 14.15 0.01
N VAL A 81 2.42 14.46 0.67
CA VAL A 81 1.94 15.82 0.87
C VAL A 81 2.44 16.40 2.19
N ILE A 82 3.05 17.57 2.13
CA ILE A 82 3.64 18.29 3.27
C ILE A 82 3.06 19.70 3.31
N ASP A 83 2.42 20.03 4.43
CA ASP A 83 1.98 21.41 4.72
C ASP A 83 3.22 22.27 5.02
N SER A 84 3.43 23.31 4.23
CA SER A 84 4.59 24.18 4.35
C SER A 84 4.62 24.97 5.66
N THR A 85 3.47 25.16 6.31
CA THR A 85 3.36 25.86 7.60
C THR A 85 3.77 24.98 8.79
N GLN A 86 3.57 23.66 8.66
CA GLN A 86 3.84 22.69 9.73
C GLN A 86 5.13 21.88 9.50
N GLY A 87 5.53 21.71 8.24
CA GLY A 87 6.70 20.93 7.86
C GLY A 87 6.55 19.42 8.11
N TRP A 88 7.67 18.78 8.43
CA TRP A 88 7.74 17.34 8.66
C TRP A 88 7.23 16.96 10.04
N SER A 89 6.08 16.30 10.11
CA SER A 89 5.44 15.86 11.36
C SER A 89 5.82 14.43 11.76
N GLU A 90 5.46 14.03 12.98
CA GLU A 90 5.62 12.64 13.44
C GLU A 90 4.85 11.64 12.56
N GLN A 91 3.65 11.99 12.09
CA GLN A 91 2.88 11.15 11.18
C GLN A 91 3.48 11.11 9.78
N SER A 92 4.10 12.19 9.31
CA SER A 92 4.89 12.19 8.08
C SER A 92 6.04 11.19 8.19
N GLU A 93 6.74 11.18 9.33
CA GLU A 93 7.80 10.22 9.62
C GLU A 93 7.28 8.78 9.65
N GLN A 94 6.13 8.54 10.25
CA GLN A 94 5.50 7.22 10.31
C GLN A 94 5.15 6.70 8.90
N HIS A 95 4.51 7.54 8.08
CA HIS A 95 4.18 7.18 6.69
C HIS A 95 5.45 6.89 5.88
N PHE A 96 6.46 7.74 6.02
CA PHE A 96 7.73 7.57 5.29
C PHE A 96 8.45 6.27 5.66
N LYS A 97 8.55 5.97 6.95
CA LYS A 97 9.12 4.68 7.43
C LYS A 97 8.36 3.48 6.88
N ALA A 98 7.03 3.54 6.83
CA ALA A 98 6.22 2.49 6.25
C ALA A 98 6.48 2.31 4.74
N LEU A 99 6.61 3.41 3.99
CA LEU A 99 6.93 3.41 2.57
C LEU A 99 8.30 2.77 2.31
N VAL A 100 9.31 3.18 3.05
CA VAL A 100 10.66 2.58 2.99
C VAL A 100 10.58 1.09 3.31
N GLY A 101 9.83 0.72 4.34
CA GLY A 101 9.60 -0.66 4.74
C GLY A 101 8.98 -1.52 3.62
N LEU A 102 7.99 -0.98 2.91
CA LEU A 102 7.36 -1.62 1.77
C LEU A 102 8.17 -1.48 0.47
N SER A 103 9.34 -0.86 0.52
CA SER A 103 10.16 -0.52 -0.67
C SER A 103 9.39 0.28 -1.72
N LYS A 104 8.44 1.13 -1.29
CA LYS A 104 7.71 2.08 -2.14
C LYS A 104 8.54 3.37 -2.24
N LEU A 105 9.56 3.33 -3.09
CA LEU A 105 10.62 4.33 -3.15
C LEU A 105 10.51 5.31 -4.33
N ASN A 106 9.39 5.29 -5.07
CA ASN A 106 9.07 6.33 -6.05
C ASN A 106 8.16 7.36 -5.37
N ILE A 107 8.70 8.53 -5.01
CA ILE A 107 7.98 9.50 -4.18
C ILE A 107 8.02 10.90 -4.82
N ILE A 108 6.86 11.50 -4.97
CA ILE A 108 6.70 12.91 -5.32
C ILE A 108 6.35 13.65 -4.03
N PHE A 109 7.28 14.43 -3.51
CA PHE A 109 7.01 15.32 -2.38
C PHE A 109 6.29 16.57 -2.87
N ILE A 110 5.13 16.86 -2.31
CA ILE A 110 4.29 18.00 -2.71
C ILE A 110 4.10 18.92 -1.51
N PHE A 111 4.67 20.11 -1.60
CA PHE A 111 4.48 21.16 -0.61
C PHE A 111 3.17 21.90 -0.88
N THR A 112 2.36 22.06 0.16
CA THR A 112 1.05 22.71 0.11
C THR A 112 0.99 23.94 1.02
N LYS A 113 -0.06 24.74 0.88
CA LYS A 113 -0.33 25.96 1.69
C LYS A 113 0.82 26.97 1.65
N LEU A 114 1.40 27.14 0.47
CA LEU A 114 2.50 28.06 0.21
C LEU A 114 2.11 29.51 0.44
N ASP A 115 0.84 29.83 0.18
CA ASP A 115 0.22 31.14 0.39
C ASP A 115 0.20 31.60 1.86
N LEU A 116 0.43 30.68 2.80
CA LEU A 116 0.43 30.94 4.25
C LEU A 116 1.83 31.05 4.86
N VAL A 117 2.89 30.94 4.06
CA VAL A 117 4.30 30.94 4.54
C VAL A 117 4.98 32.24 4.13
N GLU A 118 5.54 32.97 5.10
CA GLU A 118 6.27 34.23 4.86
C GLU A 118 7.76 34.04 4.52
N SER A 119 8.30 32.83 4.65
CA SER A 119 9.72 32.54 4.43
C SER A 119 9.91 31.30 3.55
N ASP A 120 11.08 31.18 2.92
CA ASP A 120 11.44 30.03 2.11
C ASP A 120 11.29 28.72 2.90
N ILE A 121 10.65 27.73 2.26
CA ILE A 121 10.46 26.41 2.85
C ILE A 121 11.84 25.79 3.08
N ASN A 122 12.11 25.32 4.29
CA ASN A 122 13.34 24.60 4.59
C ASN A 122 13.32 23.19 3.92
N GLN A 123 13.54 23.17 2.61
CA GLN A 123 13.65 21.93 1.84
C GLN A 123 14.97 21.20 2.09
N GLU A 124 16.02 21.89 2.59
CA GLU A 124 17.35 21.33 2.79
C GLU A 124 17.34 20.15 3.76
N SER A 125 16.65 20.27 4.88
CA SER A 125 16.54 19.19 5.88
C SER A 125 15.80 17.96 5.31
N LEU A 126 14.83 18.16 4.42
CA LEU A 126 14.15 17.08 3.71
C LEU A 126 15.10 16.40 2.72
N ILE A 127 15.83 17.19 1.92
CA ILE A 127 16.80 16.68 0.94
C ILE A 127 17.89 15.86 1.62
N GLU A 128 18.44 16.35 2.75
CA GLU A 128 19.44 15.61 3.54
C GLU A 128 18.89 14.27 4.02
N LYS A 129 17.66 14.27 4.55
CA LYS A 129 16.99 13.04 4.97
C LYS A 129 16.80 12.07 3.80
N MET A 130 16.36 12.54 2.64
CA MET A 130 16.12 11.71 1.46
C MET A 130 17.42 11.13 0.90
N SER A 131 18.51 11.88 0.91
CA SER A 131 19.82 11.44 0.42
C SER A 131 20.38 10.23 1.18
N SER A 132 19.94 10.00 2.42
CA SER A 132 20.33 8.85 3.23
C SER A 132 19.67 7.52 2.80
N ILE A 133 18.61 7.58 2.01
CA ILE A 133 17.83 6.39 1.60
C ILE A 133 18.33 5.86 0.25
N LYS A 134 18.85 4.66 0.26
CA LYS A 134 19.35 4.00 -0.95
C LYS A 134 18.21 3.70 -1.93
N ASN A 135 18.44 3.99 -3.21
CA ASN A 135 17.49 3.76 -4.31
C ASN A 135 16.19 4.57 -4.22
N LEU A 136 16.13 5.63 -3.43
CA LEU A 136 15.00 6.53 -3.43
C LEU A 136 14.99 7.33 -4.75
N ASN A 137 13.90 7.18 -5.52
CA ASN A 137 13.59 7.98 -6.69
C ASN A 137 12.58 9.03 -6.28
N TYR A 138 12.94 10.32 -6.32
CA TYR A 138 12.04 11.35 -5.86
C TYR A 138 12.13 12.64 -6.70
N THR A 139 11.08 13.42 -6.63
CA THR A 139 11.02 14.81 -7.08
C THR A 139 10.25 15.65 -6.07
N ILE A 140 10.43 16.96 -6.13
CA ILE A 140 9.74 17.92 -5.27
C ILE A 140 8.90 18.82 -6.16
N LEU A 141 7.62 18.97 -5.83
CA LEU A 141 6.67 19.83 -6.50
C LEU A 141 5.98 20.73 -5.47
N GLU A 142 5.42 21.82 -5.95
CA GLU A 142 4.65 22.78 -5.17
C GLU A 142 3.20 22.77 -5.64
N PHE A 143 2.27 22.91 -4.69
CA PHE A 143 0.86 22.95 -4.96
C PHE A 143 0.17 24.04 -4.12
N ASP A 144 -0.40 25.01 -4.81
CA ASP A 144 -1.33 25.98 -4.27
C ASP A 144 -2.63 25.93 -5.07
N LYS A 145 -3.74 25.71 -4.38
CA LYS A 145 -5.06 25.56 -4.98
C LYS A 145 -5.47 26.75 -5.87
N ASN A 146 -4.99 27.96 -5.57
CA ASN A 146 -5.40 29.18 -6.23
C ASN A 146 -4.50 29.56 -7.41
N SER A 147 -3.23 29.18 -7.41
CA SER A 147 -2.22 29.59 -8.39
C SER A 147 -1.68 28.46 -9.26
N THR A 148 -1.75 27.21 -8.81
CA THR A 148 -1.25 26.06 -9.59
C THR A 148 -2.13 25.78 -10.81
N ILE A 149 -1.48 25.67 -11.98
CA ILE A 149 -2.15 25.22 -13.20
C ILE A 149 -2.22 23.69 -13.17
N LYS A 150 -3.43 23.16 -13.29
CA LYS A 150 -3.70 21.72 -13.15
C LYS A 150 -2.93 20.88 -14.16
N GLU A 151 -2.91 21.31 -15.41
CA GLU A 151 -2.27 20.63 -16.52
C GLU A 151 -0.75 20.54 -16.30
N ASP A 152 -0.12 21.59 -15.80
CA ASP A 152 1.32 21.63 -15.53
C ASP A 152 1.70 20.68 -14.39
N LEU A 153 0.89 20.65 -13.33
CA LEU A 153 1.08 19.71 -12.23
C LEU A 153 0.94 18.26 -12.69
N ILE A 154 -0.08 17.97 -13.50
CA ILE A 154 -0.28 16.63 -14.09
C ILE A 154 0.89 16.25 -15.00
N CYS A 155 1.37 17.16 -15.87
CA CYS A 155 2.53 16.94 -16.71
C CYS A 155 3.77 16.57 -15.89
N SER A 156 4.03 17.29 -14.80
CA SER A 156 5.16 17.05 -13.90
C SER A 156 5.06 15.67 -13.23
N ILE A 157 3.87 15.31 -12.74
CA ILE A 157 3.60 13.98 -12.18
C ILE A 157 3.81 12.90 -13.25
N GLN A 158 3.26 13.05 -14.44
CA GLN A 158 3.39 12.06 -15.52
C GLN A 158 4.84 11.89 -15.97
N SER A 159 5.60 12.98 -16.07
CA SER A 159 7.03 12.93 -16.37
C SER A 159 7.79 12.09 -15.35
N PHE A 160 7.53 12.26 -14.06
CA PHE A 160 8.13 11.44 -13.01
C PHE A 160 7.71 9.97 -13.13
N LEU A 161 6.44 9.68 -13.42
CA LEU A 161 5.94 8.32 -13.52
C LEU A 161 6.59 7.51 -14.64
N THR A 162 7.10 8.15 -15.69
CA THR A 162 7.86 7.45 -16.76
C THR A 162 9.17 6.85 -16.25
N THR A 163 9.70 7.34 -15.13
CA THR A 163 10.93 6.83 -14.51
C THR A 163 10.68 5.67 -13.55
N CYS A 164 9.42 5.40 -13.23
CA CYS A 164 9.06 4.37 -12.25
C CYS A 164 8.99 2.99 -12.90
N THR A 165 9.61 2.01 -12.27
CA THR A 165 9.49 0.59 -12.63
C THR A 165 8.75 -0.17 -11.54
N ASN A 166 7.74 -0.94 -11.91
CA ASN A 166 7.04 -1.82 -11.00
C ASN A 166 6.93 -3.22 -11.59
N SER A 167 7.11 -4.25 -10.75
CA SER A 167 7.08 -5.67 -11.17
C SER A 167 6.11 -6.50 -10.33
N ASP A 168 5.16 -5.87 -9.66
CA ASP A 168 4.22 -6.56 -8.79
C ASP A 168 3.28 -7.47 -9.58
N SER A 169 3.00 -8.67 -9.07
CA SER A 169 2.12 -9.66 -9.71
C SER A 169 0.95 -10.09 -8.82
N SER A 170 0.77 -9.43 -7.67
CA SER A 170 -0.24 -9.79 -6.68
C SER A 170 -1.56 -9.04 -6.89
N PHE A 171 -2.66 -9.64 -6.43
CA PHE A 171 -3.96 -9.00 -6.30
C PHE A 171 -4.50 -9.20 -4.89
N TRP A 172 -4.40 -8.18 -4.07
CA TRP A 172 -4.94 -8.18 -2.72
C TRP A 172 -6.37 -7.63 -2.71
N VAL A 173 -7.30 -8.39 -2.14
CA VAL A 173 -8.70 -7.95 -2.01
C VAL A 173 -8.79 -6.81 -1.01
N ASP A 174 -9.24 -5.64 -1.45
CA ASP A 174 -9.48 -4.48 -0.60
C ASP A 174 -10.94 -4.36 -0.12
N ARG A 175 -11.90 -4.83 -0.94
CA ARG A 175 -13.31 -4.92 -0.58
C ARG A 175 -13.95 -6.18 -1.17
N SER A 176 -14.95 -6.70 -0.45
CA SER A 176 -15.80 -7.79 -0.91
C SER A 176 -17.24 -7.50 -0.46
N PHE A 177 -18.16 -7.43 -1.41
CA PHE A 177 -19.56 -7.08 -1.16
C PHE A 177 -20.49 -7.77 -2.15
N ILE A 178 -21.79 -7.70 -1.92
CA ILE A 178 -22.83 -8.24 -2.81
C ILE A 178 -23.61 -7.08 -3.38
N ILE A 179 -23.90 -7.16 -4.69
CA ILE A 179 -24.84 -6.27 -5.37
C ILE A 179 -26.02 -7.13 -5.84
N ASP A 180 -27.23 -6.69 -5.53
CA ASP A 180 -28.47 -7.38 -5.93
C ASP A 180 -28.53 -7.47 -7.47
N GLY A 181 -28.84 -8.67 -7.97
CA GLY A 181 -28.90 -8.95 -9.42
C GLY A 181 -27.53 -9.26 -10.07
N ILE A 182 -26.41 -8.79 -9.51
CA ILE A 182 -25.07 -9.04 -10.04
C ILE A 182 -24.38 -10.19 -9.28
N GLY A 183 -24.48 -10.19 -7.96
CA GLY A 183 -23.86 -11.17 -7.09
C GLY A 183 -22.67 -10.62 -6.32
N ARG A 184 -21.67 -11.48 -6.05
CA ARG A 184 -20.48 -11.10 -5.30
C ARG A 184 -19.46 -10.36 -6.16
N ILE A 185 -19.02 -9.23 -5.63
CA ILE A 185 -17.95 -8.43 -6.23
C ILE A 185 -16.77 -8.38 -5.25
N ILE A 186 -15.58 -8.58 -5.77
CA ILE A 186 -14.32 -8.31 -5.07
C ILE A 186 -13.57 -7.22 -5.81
N THR A 187 -12.96 -6.31 -5.07
CA THR A 187 -12.15 -5.23 -5.64
C THR A 187 -10.74 -5.28 -5.07
N GLY A 188 -9.80 -4.80 -5.86
CA GLY A 188 -8.39 -4.71 -5.50
C GLY A 188 -7.60 -4.01 -6.59
N THR A 189 -6.31 -3.86 -6.39
CA THR A 189 -5.39 -3.33 -7.40
C THR A 189 -4.59 -4.48 -8.00
N ALA A 190 -4.63 -4.63 -9.32
CA ALA A 190 -3.84 -5.62 -10.04
C ALA A 190 -2.42 -5.11 -10.22
N GLY A 191 -1.44 -5.92 -9.87
CA GLY A 191 -0.05 -5.66 -10.20
C GLY A 191 0.21 -5.73 -11.70
N THR A 192 1.35 -5.23 -12.15
CA THR A 192 1.72 -5.11 -13.58
C THR A 192 1.70 -6.45 -14.32
N ASN A 193 2.03 -7.54 -13.63
CA ASN A 193 2.15 -8.88 -14.21
C ASN A 193 1.01 -9.83 -13.80
N PHE A 194 -0.07 -9.30 -13.20
CA PHE A 194 -1.20 -10.11 -12.77
C PHE A 194 -1.98 -10.65 -13.98
N LYS A 195 -2.26 -11.95 -13.99
CA LYS A 195 -2.99 -12.64 -15.08
C LYS A 195 -4.38 -13.09 -14.62
N THR A 196 -5.35 -13.06 -15.51
CA THR A 196 -6.76 -13.41 -15.22
C THR A 196 -7.22 -14.76 -15.73
N ASP A 197 -6.38 -15.47 -16.44
CA ASP A 197 -6.69 -16.80 -17.00
C ASP A 197 -6.98 -17.86 -15.93
N LYS A 198 -6.39 -17.72 -14.75
CA LYS A 198 -6.58 -18.64 -13.65
C LYS A 198 -6.54 -17.91 -12.31
N LEU A 199 -7.71 -17.59 -11.77
CA LEU A 199 -7.81 -16.94 -10.46
C LEU A 199 -8.06 -17.96 -9.37
N ILE A 200 -7.21 -17.95 -8.35
CA ILE A 200 -7.24 -18.86 -7.21
C ILE A 200 -7.18 -18.04 -5.93
N LEU A 201 -8.00 -18.40 -4.95
CA LEU A 201 -7.81 -17.92 -3.58
C LEU A 201 -6.56 -18.60 -3.00
N ALA A 202 -5.50 -17.82 -2.81
CA ALA A 202 -4.16 -18.34 -2.51
C ALA A 202 -4.10 -19.20 -1.24
N SER A 203 -4.96 -18.89 -0.25
CA SER A 203 -4.96 -19.53 1.06
C SER A 203 -5.47 -20.97 1.06
N ASN A 204 -6.34 -21.35 0.12
CA ASN A 204 -6.98 -22.68 0.11
C ASN A 204 -7.04 -23.35 -1.27
N GLY A 205 -6.58 -22.66 -2.31
CA GLY A 205 -6.57 -23.20 -3.67
C GLY A 205 -7.91 -23.19 -4.40
N GLU A 206 -8.95 -22.55 -3.82
CA GLU A 206 -10.26 -22.49 -4.44
C GLU A 206 -10.22 -21.64 -5.72
N LYS A 207 -10.71 -22.20 -6.82
CA LYS A 207 -10.80 -21.50 -8.10
C LYS A 207 -11.94 -20.52 -8.09
N LEU A 208 -11.67 -19.30 -8.54
CA LEU A 208 -12.64 -18.26 -8.68
C LEU A 208 -13.07 -18.12 -10.14
N GLU A 209 -14.36 -18.27 -10.39
CA GLU A 209 -14.93 -18.04 -11.72
C GLU A 209 -15.42 -16.59 -11.84
N VAL A 210 -14.83 -15.86 -12.77
CA VAL A 210 -15.19 -14.47 -13.06
C VAL A 210 -16.32 -14.42 -14.07
N ARG A 211 -17.27 -13.54 -13.83
CA ARG A 211 -18.36 -13.20 -14.76
C ARG A 211 -17.99 -12.01 -15.62
N SER A 212 -17.53 -10.94 -14.98
CA SER A 212 -17.06 -9.71 -15.64
C SER A 212 -15.87 -9.11 -14.88
N ILE A 213 -15.09 -8.33 -15.61
CA ILE A 213 -13.95 -7.56 -15.11
C ILE A 213 -14.25 -6.10 -15.45
N GLU A 214 -14.29 -5.25 -14.43
CA GLU A 214 -14.58 -3.83 -14.59
C GLU A 214 -13.42 -3.00 -14.01
N SER A 215 -13.06 -1.96 -14.74
CA SER A 215 -12.12 -0.93 -14.26
C SER A 215 -12.56 0.41 -14.83
N VAL A 216 -12.58 1.45 -14.00
CA VAL A 216 -12.89 2.83 -14.41
C VAL A 216 -14.22 2.93 -15.20
N ASN A 217 -15.24 2.16 -14.77
CA ASN A 217 -16.56 2.04 -15.40
C ASN A 217 -16.57 1.45 -16.83
N GLU A 218 -15.52 0.71 -17.19
CA GLU A 218 -15.43 -0.02 -18.46
C GLU A 218 -15.27 -1.52 -18.20
N ASP A 219 -15.85 -2.32 -19.09
CA ASP A 219 -15.72 -3.78 -19.10
C ASP A 219 -14.45 -4.21 -19.83
N TYR A 220 -13.73 -5.16 -19.27
CA TYR A 220 -12.50 -5.69 -19.83
C TYR A 220 -12.58 -7.21 -20.06
N ILE A 221 -11.96 -7.70 -21.13
CA ILE A 221 -11.76 -9.13 -21.37
C ILE A 221 -10.53 -9.64 -20.62
N GLN A 222 -9.51 -8.78 -20.47
CA GLN A 222 -8.28 -9.07 -19.72
C GLN A 222 -8.03 -7.93 -18.76
N VAL A 223 -7.41 -8.23 -17.61
CA VAL A 223 -7.05 -7.21 -16.62
C VAL A 223 -6.04 -6.24 -17.20
N PRO A 224 -6.36 -4.95 -17.25
CA PRO A 224 -5.35 -3.94 -17.50
C PRO A 224 -4.34 -3.91 -16.35
N SER A 225 -3.06 -3.85 -16.67
CA SER A 225 -1.98 -3.81 -15.69
C SER A 225 -2.02 -2.52 -14.86
N SER A 226 -1.61 -2.63 -13.60
CA SER A 226 -1.49 -1.51 -12.66
C SER A 226 -2.78 -0.67 -12.56
N GLN A 227 -3.91 -1.35 -12.38
CA GLN A 227 -5.21 -0.70 -12.20
C GLN A 227 -5.99 -1.28 -11.03
N ARG A 228 -6.85 -0.43 -10.49
CA ARG A 228 -7.89 -0.91 -9.59
C ARG A 228 -9.01 -1.54 -10.40
N ILE A 229 -9.32 -2.79 -10.10
CA ILE A 229 -10.31 -3.58 -10.81
C ILE A 229 -11.35 -4.17 -9.87
N ALA A 230 -12.52 -4.44 -10.43
CA ALA A 230 -13.59 -5.19 -9.80
C ALA A 230 -13.82 -6.49 -10.58
N PHE A 231 -13.79 -7.62 -9.87
CA PHE A 231 -14.24 -8.90 -10.40
C PHE A 231 -15.65 -9.17 -9.92
N SER A 232 -16.60 -9.31 -10.84
CA SER A 232 -17.90 -9.93 -10.57
C SER A 232 -17.72 -11.45 -10.63
N LEU A 233 -17.97 -12.12 -9.50
CA LEU A 233 -17.79 -13.56 -9.40
C LEU A 233 -19.09 -14.30 -9.76
N LYS A 234 -18.97 -15.44 -10.46
CA LYS A 234 -20.04 -16.42 -10.53
C LYS A 234 -20.30 -16.99 -9.13
N LYS A 235 -21.43 -17.68 -8.96
CA LYS A 235 -21.78 -18.26 -7.67
C LYS A 235 -20.65 -19.21 -7.22
N THR A 236 -19.99 -18.85 -6.12
CA THR A 236 -18.96 -19.69 -5.49
C THR A 236 -19.63 -20.76 -4.65
N SER A 237 -19.20 -22.00 -4.78
CA SER A 237 -19.69 -23.13 -3.99
C SER A 237 -18.94 -23.31 -2.66
N GLY A 238 -17.96 -22.48 -2.38
CA GLY A 238 -17.03 -22.61 -1.28
C GLY A 238 -16.77 -21.32 -0.51
N VAL A 239 -15.50 -21.05 -0.18
CA VAL A 239 -15.07 -19.91 0.62
C VAL A 239 -15.24 -18.61 -0.17
N VAL A 240 -15.83 -17.63 0.49
CA VAL A 240 -16.04 -16.30 -0.08
C VAL A 240 -14.81 -15.44 0.13
N PRO A 241 -14.17 -14.89 -0.93
CA PRO A 241 -13.06 -13.97 -0.76
C PRO A 241 -13.46 -12.75 0.07
N LYS A 242 -12.61 -12.36 1.01
CA LYS A 242 -12.80 -11.22 1.90
C LYS A 242 -11.61 -10.26 1.83
N ARG A 243 -11.75 -9.08 2.40
CA ARG A 243 -10.64 -8.14 2.52
C ARG A 243 -9.44 -8.80 3.21
N GLY A 244 -8.28 -8.65 2.63
CA GLY A 244 -7.02 -9.23 3.13
C GLY A 244 -6.67 -10.57 2.50
N ASP A 245 -7.55 -11.12 1.67
CA ASP A 245 -7.22 -12.32 0.90
C ASP A 245 -6.37 -11.97 -0.32
N LEU A 246 -5.44 -12.87 -0.63
CA LEU A 246 -4.62 -12.80 -1.83
C LEU A 246 -5.24 -13.68 -2.92
N ILE A 247 -5.45 -13.10 -4.08
CA ILE A 247 -5.79 -13.83 -5.31
C ILE A 247 -4.51 -14.01 -6.12
N SER A 248 -4.24 -15.23 -6.54
CA SER A 248 -3.04 -15.58 -7.29
C SER A 248 -3.38 -16.49 -8.47
N ASN A 249 -2.39 -16.81 -9.30
CA ASN A 249 -2.52 -17.76 -10.40
C ASN A 249 -2.10 -19.20 -9.98
N GLU A 250 -1.62 -19.36 -8.76
CA GLU A 250 -1.19 -20.63 -8.19
C GLU A 250 -1.59 -20.78 -6.73
N VAL A 251 -1.63 -22.01 -6.25
CA VAL A 251 -1.87 -22.31 -4.84
C VAL A 251 -0.59 -22.05 -4.06
N LEU A 252 -0.69 -21.20 -3.03
CA LEU A 252 0.43 -20.91 -2.15
C LEU A 252 0.34 -21.74 -0.86
N VAL A 253 1.49 -22.01 -0.28
CA VAL A 253 1.54 -22.69 1.00
C VAL A 253 1.09 -21.75 2.11
N THR A 254 0.09 -22.18 2.86
CA THR A 254 -0.46 -21.42 4.00
C THR A 254 0.22 -21.86 5.29
N SER A 255 0.75 -20.89 6.05
CA SER A 255 1.39 -21.16 7.34
C SER A 255 1.16 -20.00 8.31
N ASP A 256 1.09 -20.31 9.60
CA ASP A 256 1.17 -19.35 10.70
C ASP A 256 2.63 -19.11 11.16
N HIS A 257 3.58 -19.86 10.60
CA HIS A 257 5.01 -19.68 10.86
C HIS A 257 5.74 -19.30 9.58
N LEU A 258 6.40 -18.16 9.62
CA LEU A 258 7.11 -17.59 8.47
C LEU A 258 8.59 -17.40 8.79
N LEU A 259 9.46 -17.70 7.84
CA LEU A 259 10.84 -17.22 7.84
C LEU A 259 10.87 -15.92 7.03
N ILE A 260 11.35 -14.85 7.65
CA ILE A 260 11.49 -13.54 7.02
C ILE A 260 12.92 -13.04 7.16
N GLU A 261 13.41 -12.32 6.17
CA GLU A 261 14.67 -11.55 6.23
C GLU A 261 14.35 -10.12 6.65
N ILE A 262 15.06 -9.59 7.63
CA ILE A 262 14.85 -8.23 8.16
C ILE A 262 15.99 -7.34 7.67
N ALA A 263 15.65 -6.26 6.98
CA ALA A 263 16.62 -5.32 6.40
C ALA A 263 17.29 -4.39 7.43
N SER A 264 17.07 -4.57 8.72
CA SER A 264 17.54 -3.68 9.78
C SER A 264 18.46 -4.39 10.76
N LYS A 265 19.64 -3.79 11.00
CA LYS A 265 20.55 -4.19 12.10
C LYS A 265 19.96 -3.97 13.50
N GLN A 266 18.86 -3.22 13.61
CA GLN A 266 18.17 -2.94 14.88
C GLN A 266 17.04 -3.93 15.18
N ALA A 267 16.96 -5.04 14.47
CA ALA A 267 15.95 -6.08 14.66
C ALA A 267 15.82 -6.59 16.11
N HIS A 268 16.92 -6.54 16.91
CA HIS A 268 16.93 -6.91 18.32
C HIS A 268 16.01 -6.05 19.21
N ARG A 269 15.54 -4.90 18.71
CA ARG A 269 14.60 -4.01 19.42
C ARG A 269 13.15 -4.39 19.26
N ILE A 270 12.81 -5.32 18.33
CA ILE A 270 11.44 -5.71 18.06
C ILE A 270 10.80 -6.38 19.28
N LYS A 271 9.70 -5.83 19.78
CA LYS A 271 8.93 -6.36 20.91
C LYS A 271 7.88 -7.36 20.46
N LYS A 272 7.88 -8.55 21.05
CA LYS A 272 7.08 -9.70 20.59
C LYS A 272 5.56 -9.55 20.69
N HIS A 273 5.05 -8.74 21.63
CA HIS A 273 3.60 -8.71 21.93
C HIS A 273 2.85 -7.52 21.32
N THR A 274 3.58 -6.54 20.79
CA THR A 274 3.02 -5.31 20.22
C THR A 274 3.26 -5.19 18.72
N THR A 275 4.01 -6.16 18.16
CA THR A 275 4.36 -6.14 16.75
C THR A 275 3.26 -6.74 15.89
N LYS A 276 2.92 -6.04 14.81
CA LYS A 276 2.04 -6.51 13.74
C LYS A 276 2.82 -6.66 12.44
N LEU A 277 2.52 -7.72 11.70
CA LEU A 277 2.98 -7.92 10.34
C LEU A 277 1.95 -7.35 9.39
N PHE A 278 2.39 -6.46 8.48
CA PHE A 278 1.57 -5.86 7.43
C PHE A 278 2.03 -6.34 6.06
N VAL A 279 1.08 -6.73 5.22
CA VAL A 279 1.30 -7.09 3.83
C VAL A 279 0.02 -6.90 3.02
N GLY A 280 0.12 -6.35 1.81
CA GLY A 280 -1.05 -6.08 0.97
C GLY A 280 -2.14 -5.32 1.74
N THR A 281 -3.35 -5.86 1.76
CA THR A 281 -4.50 -5.26 2.46
C THR A 281 -4.79 -5.89 3.83
N THR A 282 -3.89 -6.76 4.33
CA THR A 282 -4.04 -7.48 5.60
C THR A 282 -2.97 -7.14 6.62
N ASN A 283 -3.24 -7.45 7.86
CA ASN A 283 -2.23 -7.51 8.92
C ASN A 283 -2.49 -8.67 9.86
N LYS A 284 -1.44 -9.16 10.51
CA LYS A 284 -1.49 -10.23 11.50
C LYS A 284 -0.70 -9.85 12.74
N LEU A 285 -1.18 -10.27 13.91
CA LEU A 285 -0.43 -10.11 15.15
C LEU A 285 0.72 -11.11 15.20
N VAL A 286 1.89 -10.66 15.62
CA VAL A 286 3.05 -11.51 15.87
C VAL A 286 2.97 -12.03 17.30
N GLU A 287 2.73 -13.34 17.45
CA GLU A 287 2.69 -13.99 18.77
C GLU A 287 4.07 -14.33 19.30
N LYS A 288 4.97 -14.77 18.39
CA LYS A 288 6.36 -15.11 18.72
C LYS A 288 7.30 -14.64 17.59
N LEU A 289 8.47 -14.23 17.98
CA LEU A 289 9.55 -13.82 17.07
C LEU A 289 10.87 -14.32 17.61
N HIS A 290 11.64 -15.05 16.81
CA HIS A 290 12.99 -15.52 17.10
C HIS A 290 13.93 -15.01 16.04
N LEU A 291 14.91 -14.24 16.45
CA LEU A 291 15.94 -13.69 15.55
C LEU A 291 17.03 -14.73 15.31
N LEU A 292 17.51 -14.78 14.08
CA LEU A 292 18.59 -15.61 13.62
C LEU A 292 19.56 -14.74 12.83
N GLU A 293 20.81 -14.70 13.25
CA GLU A 293 21.86 -14.00 12.52
C GLU A 293 22.67 -15.02 11.71
N ILE A 294 22.70 -14.83 10.39
CA ILE A 294 23.44 -15.70 9.48
C ILE A 294 24.33 -14.83 8.60
N GLY A 295 25.63 -14.77 8.93
CA GLY A 295 26.56 -13.84 8.31
C GLY A 295 26.19 -12.39 8.62
N GLU A 296 26.01 -11.58 7.58
CA GLU A 296 25.62 -10.18 7.71
C GLU A 296 24.10 -9.97 7.68
N LYS A 297 23.32 -11.03 7.48
CA LYS A 297 21.86 -10.98 7.35
C LYS A 297 21.18 -11.34 8.66
N VAL A 298 20.09 -10.66 8.93
CA VAL A 298 19.21 -10.95 10.06
C VAL A 298 17.93 -11.58 9.54
N PHE A 299 17.61 -12.76 10.02
CA PHE A 299 16.37 -13.45 9.77
C PHE A 299 15.50 -13.50 11.03
N ALA A 300 14.22 -13.71 10.86
CA ALA A 300 13.35 -14.04 11.98
C ALA A 300 12.40 -15.19 11.61
N VAL A 301 12.22 -16.10 12.55
CA VAL A 301 11.08 -17.01 12.57
C VAL A 301 9.95 -16.33 13.32
N VAL A 302 8.86 -16.07 12.61
CA VAL A 302 7.70 -15.35 13.13
C VAL A 302 6.51 -16.30 13.21
N LYS A 303 5.89 -16.38 14.40
CA LYS A 303 4.60 -17.03 14.57
C LYS A 303 3.48 -15.98 14.57
N LEU A 304 2.51 -16.14 13.70
CA LEU A 304 1.35 -15.28 13.57
C LEU A 304 0.14 -15.85 14.31
N ASN A 305 -0.79 -14.99 14.69
CA ASN A 305 -2.08 -15.39 15.27
C ASN A 305 -3.01 -16.11 14.30
N GLU A 306 -2.79 -15.95 13.00
CA GLU A 306 -3.54 -16.60 11.92
C GLU A 306 -2.60 -16.93 10.76
N SER A 307 -2.93 -18.02 10.06
CA SER A 307 -2.17 -18.44 8.87
C SER A 307 -2.27 -17.44 7.73
N LEU A 308 -1.22 -17.35 6.93
CA LEU A 308 -1.08 -16.47 5.79
C LEU A 308 -0.44 -17.22 4.62
N ALA A 309 -0.90 -16.95 3.41
CA ALA A 309 -0.32 -17.43 2.18
C ALA A 309 0.37 -16.26 1.47
N LEU A 310 1.66 -16.39 1.19
CA LEU A 310 2.46 -15.33 0.56
C LEU A 310 3.29 -15.92 -0.58
N PRO A 311 3.47 -15.17 -1.69
CA PRO A 311 4.48 -15.54 -2.68
C PRO A 311 5.89 -15.30 -2.10
N GLU A 312 6.86 -16.06 -2.61
CA GLU A 312 8.26 -15.86 -2.22
C GLU A 312 8.72 -14.44 -2.52
N TYR A 313 9.57 -13.91 -1.63
CA TYR A 313 10.13 -12.55 -1.72
C TYR A 313 9.11 -11.42 -1.61
N GLU A 314 7.88 -11.72 -1.12
CA GLU A 314 6.89 -10.69 -0.82
C GLU A 314 7.43 -9.70 0.21
N LYS A 315 7.19 -8.41 -0.03
CA LYS A 315 7.61 -7.33 0.86
C LYS A 315 6.65 -7.21 2.03
N ILE A 316 7.18 -7.22 3.22
CA ILE A 316 6.42 -7.18 4.47
C ILE A 316 6.95 -6.06 5.35
N VAL A 317 6.09 -5.48 6.15
CA VAL A 317 6.49 -4.55 7.22
C VAL A 317 6.13 -5.12 8.57
N LEU A 318 7.09 -5.22 9.46
CA LEU A 318 6.82 -5.35 10.88
C LEU A 318 6.70 -3.97 11.49
N HIS A 319 5.63 -3.71 12.21
CA HIS A 319 5.38 -2.48 12.94
C HIS A 319 5.21 -2.78 14.42
N ASP A 320 6.11 -2.28 15.23
CA ASP A 320 5.97 -2.28 16.69
C ASP A 320 5.10 -1.08 17.10
N VAL A 321 3.90 -1.38 17.57
CA VAL A 321 2.89 -0.36 17.89
C VAL A 321 3.30 0.53 19.06
N ASP A 322 4.08 -0.01 20.03
CA ASP A 322 4.48 0.73 21.22
C ASP A 322 5.62 1.73 20.94
N SER A 323 6.65 1.27 20.22
CA SER A 323 7.79 2.12 19.88
C SER A 323 7.57 2.94 18.61
N ASN A 324 6.51 2.62 17.86
CA ASN A 324 6.23 3.17 16.52
C ASN A 324 7.39 2.95 15.52
N ASP A 325 8.13 1.86 15.70
CA ASP A 325 9.22 1.47 14.80
C ASP A 325 8.70 0.56 13.67
N PHE A 326 9.32 0.72 12.50
CA PHE A 326 9.02 -0.04 11.29
C PHE A 326 10.26 -0.79 10.84
N TYR A 327 10.07 -2.07 10.52
CA TYR A 327 11.14 -2.93 10.03
C TYR A 327 10.75 -3.46 8.66
N ALA A 328 11.55 -3.10 7.66
CA ALA A 328 11.42 -3.66 6.32
C ALA A 328 11.82 -5.13 6.33
N CYS A 329 10.97 -5.98 5.82
CA CYS A 329 11.19 -7.41 5.78
C CYS A 329 10.85 -7.97 4.40
N ILE A 330 11.49 -9.09 4.07
CA ILE A 330 11.17 -9.88 2.89
C ILE A 330 10.76 -11.27 3.36
N PHE A 331 9.62 -11.75 2.90
CA PHE A 331 9.19 -13.12 3.13
C PHE A 331 10.13 -14.08 2.39
N VAL A 332 10.63 -15.10 3.06
CA VAL A 332 11.54 -16.08 2.46
C VAL A 332 10.78 -17.37 2.15
N ILE A 333 10.28 -18.06 3.17
CA ILE A 333 9.51 -19.30 3.01
C ILE A 333 8.49 -19.50 4.14
N PRO A 334 7.37 -20.22 3.90
CA PRO A 334 6.53 -20.72 4.96
C PRO A 334 7.22 -21.87 5.70
N ILE A 335 7.08 -21.91 7.02
CA ILE A 335 7.60 -23.02 7.83
C ILE A 335 6.45 -23.99 8.10
N VAL A 336 6.44 -25.13 7.43
CA VAL A 336 5.35 -26.12 7.52
C VAL A 336 5.75 -27.31 8.41
N ASN A 337 7.05 -27.53 8.59
CA ASN A 337 7.56 -28.70 9.30
C ASN A 337 7.78 -28.41 10.79
N LYS A 338 6.97 -29.08 11.64
CA LYS A 338 7.10 -29.01 13.11
C LYS A 338 8.47 -29.46 13.65
N TYR A 339 9.23 -30.25 12.88
CA TYR A 339 10.59 -30.67 13.25
C TYR A 339 11.62 -29.54 13.10
N LEU A 340 11.53 -28.76 12.04
CA LEU A 340 12.37 -27.57 11.85
C LEU A 340 12.13 -26.53 12.94
N MET A 341 10.88 -26.43 13.41
CA MET A 341 10.53 -25.51 14.52
C MET A 341 11.18 -25.84 15.84
N LYS A 342 11.36 -27.15 16.18
CA LYS A 342 12.00 -27.57 17.43
C LYS A 342 13.51 -27.25 17.47
N HIS A 343 14.13 -27.03 16.33
CA HIS A 343 15.57 -26.73 16.21
C HIS A 343 15.87 -25.28 15.86
N LEU A 344 14.86 -24.49 15.47
CA LEU A 344 14.98 -23.06 15.16
C LEU A 344 14.40 -22.16 16.28
N ILE A 345 13.69 -22.73 17.21
CA ILE A 345 13.10 -22.10 18.41
C ILE A 345 13.71 -22.73 19.67
#